data_63f29cac5165a0e40df79002450d9718
#
_entry.id   63f29cac5165a0e40df79002450d9718
#
_cell.length_a   1.000
_cell.length_b   1.000
_cell.length_c   1.000
_cell.angle_alpha   90.00
_cell.angle_beta   90.00
_cell.angle_gamma   90.00
#
_symmetry.space_group_name_H-M   'P 1'
#
loop_
_entity.id
_entity.type
_entity.pdbx_description
1 polymer ?
#
loop_
_entity_poly.entity_id
_entity_poly.type
_entity_poly.pdbx_seq_one_letter_code
_entity_poly.pdbx_strand_id
1 'polypeptide(L)'
;LTVRDVLKDVVSVPVKEDKYSFGYVGYCYSKTAKDVVFFLPKVVLTGEINEESGDDTIFGASPQEIIDFESEKVKTKFTEEGCKEYKEFLSTLSIWIYRTISVYKQSHNDNILESKEYQSESRGLKQKHNTLLDVIIALRDFNRNNQDYFTFVAKNIHSGYNKINWNKTITSAQAIIQSGSPVYIETVNRKKMVNFDEELLVIYFSILNYIRETHGFSFEINIQYPLISCEKLKKSYIGRNLGCRRLKQIKYKYFSDKALRIWDLCYAFFDREYKIAMNRQSEDYLLAKDFEHIFEVMIDTLVS
;
A
#
# COMPACT_ATOMS: atom_id res chain seq x y z
N LEU A 1 21.12 -8.89 -11.03
CA LEU A 1 20.46 -7.69 -11.55
C LEU A 1 21.41 -6.52 -11.27
N THR A 2 21.89 -5.86 -12.31
CA THR A 2 22.74 -4.68 -12.12
C THR A 2 21.91 -3.39 -12.20
N VAL A 3 22.35 -2.32 -11.56
CA VAL A 3 21.74 -0.98 -11.68
C VAL A 3 21.60 -0.59 -13.15
N ARG A 4 22.59 -0.98 -13.97
CA ARG A 4 22.58 -0.75 -15.42
C ARG A 4 21.42 -1.44 -16.14
N ASP A 5 21.02 -2.63 -15.72
CA ASP A 5 19.90 -3.35 -16.33
C ASP A 5 18.58 -2.68 -15.99
N VAL A 6 18.42 -2.16 -14.77
CA VAL A 6 17.25 -1.40 -14.35
C VAL A 6 17.15 -0.05 -15.07
N LEU A 7 18.27 0.63 -15.27
CA LEU A 7 18.31 1.92 -15.97
C LEU A 7 17.97 1.83 -17.45
N LYS A 8 18.19 0.67 -18.08
CA LYS A 8 17.75 0.43 -19.48
C LYS A 8 16.24 0.44 -19.65
N ASP A 9 15.50 0.17 -18.57
CA ASP A 9 14.05 0.21 -18.59
C ASP A 9 13.49 1.64 -18.60
N VAL A 10 14.32 2.63 -18.22
CA VAL A 10 13.97 4.06 -18.21
C VAL A 10 14.47 4.71 -19.51
N VAL A 11 13.69 4.52 -20.58
CA VAL A 11 14.09 4.77 -21.99
C VAL A 11 14.46 6.22 -22.32
N SER A 12 14.08 7.21 -21.51
CA SER A 12 14.24 8.62 -21.84
C SER A 12 15.42 9.31 -21.14
N VAL A 13 16.11 8.61 -20.24
CA VAL A 13 17.16 9.23 -19.43
C VAL A 13 18.54 8.87 -19.96
N PRO A 14 19.35 9.87 -20.43
CA PRO A 14 20.71 9.61 -20.90
C PRO A 14 21.59 9.15 -19.72
N VAL A 15 21.94 7.87 -19.72
CA VAL A 15 22.94 7.31 -18.80
C VAL A 15 24.31 7.73 -19.32
N LYS A 16 25.01 8.62 -18.60
CA LYS A 16 26.42 8.92 -18.89
C LYS A 16 27.26 7.68 -18.60
N GLU A 17 27.96 7.19 -19.64
CA GLU A 17 28.61 5.87 -19.61
C GLU A 17 29.73 5.68 -18.55
N ASP A 18 30.26 6.74 -17.98
CA ASP A 18 31.46 6.67 -17.13
C ASP A 18 31.26 7.00 -15.65
N LYS A 19 30.06 7.23 -15.17
CA LYS A 19 29.81 7.50 -13.75
C LYS A 19 28.58 6.77 -13.27
N TYR A 20 28.72 6.00 -12.21
CA TYR A 20 27.63 5.36 -11.44
C TYR A 20 26.69 6.38 -10.76
N SER A 21 26.70 7.64 -11.16
CA SER A 21 25.81 8.66 -10.64
C SER A 21 24.67 8.91 -11.62
N PHE A 22 23.53 8.40 -11.27
CA PHE A 22 22.27 8.74 -11.88
C PHE A 22 21.84 10.10 -11.34
N GLY A 23 21.71 11.12 -12.20
CA GLY A 23 21.42 12.51 -11.81
C GLY A 23 19.95 12.76 -11.46
N TYR A 24 19.17 11.73 -11.13
CA TYR A 24 17.75 11.81 -10.86
C TYR A 24 17.40 11.19 -9.52
N VAL A 25 16.43 11.76 -8.85
CA VAL A 25 15.82 11.25 -7.62
C VAL A 25 14.34 11.01 -7.86
N GLY A 26 13.82 9.90 -7.38
CA GLY A 26 12.44 9.55 -7.58
C GLY A 26 12.22 8.06 -7.70
N TYR A 27 11.29 7.64 -8.53
CA TYR A 27 11.03 6.22 -8.75
C TYR A 27 10.63 5.90 -10.17
N CYS A 28 10.88 4.66 -10.56
CA CYS A 28 10.33 4.08 -11.78
C CYS A 28 9.92 2.62 -11.56
N TYR A 29 9.01 2.13 -12.37
CA TYR A 29 8.77 0.69 -12.45
C TYR A 29 9.76 0.05 -13.41
N SER A 30 10.56 -0.90 -12.90
CA SER A 30 11.50 -1.68 -13.71
C SER A 30 10.86 -2.97 -14.21
N LYS A 31 10.83 -3.17 -15.54
CA LYS A 31 10.40 -4.43 -16.16
C LYS A 31 11.34 -5.58 -15.81
N THR A 32 12.62 -5.28 -15.71
CA THR A 32 13.67 -6.26 -15.44
C THR A 32 13.60 -6.73 -13.98
N ALA A 33 13.42 -5.80 -13.02
CA ALA A 33 13.21 -6.14 -11.62
C ALA A 33 11.78 -6.63 -11.33
N LYS A 34 10.83 -6.29 -12.17
CA LYS A 34 9.37 -6.49 -11.97
C LYS A 34 8.86 -5.86 -10.68
N ASP A 35 9.45 -4.74 -10.33
CA ASP A 35 9.15 -4.03 -9.09
C ASP A 35 9.42 -2.52 -9.24
N VAL A 36 8.96 -1.74 -8.24
CA VAL A 36 9.25 -0.32 -8.15
C VAL A 36 10.68 -0.12 -7.66
N VAL A 37 11.46 0.63 -8.42
CA VAL A 37 12.84 0.98 -8.10
C VAL A 37 12.89 2.45 -7.72
N PHE A 38 13.47 2.74 -6.57
CA PHE A 38 13.69 4.09 -6.08
C PHE A 38 15.11 4.53 -6.34
N PHE A 39 15.24 5.76 -6.85
CA PHE A 39 16.51 6.46 -6.97
C PHE A 39 16.61 7.45 -5.82
N LEU A 40 17.53 7.18 -4.90
CA LEU A 40 17.72 7.99 -3.71
C LEU A 40 18.70 9.14 -3.99
N PRO A 41 18.61 10.26 -3.26
CA PRO A 41 19.62 11.31 -3.33
C PRO A 41 20.99 10.76 -2.88
N LYS A 42 22.06 11.33 -3.39
CA LYS A 42 23.44 10.89 -3.12
C LYS A 42 23.81 10.90 -1.63
N VAL A 43 23.15 11.73 -0.86
CA VAL A 43 23.42 11.92 0.57
C VAL A 43 22.19 11.48 1.35
N VAL A 44 22.14 10.19 1.69
CA VAL A 44 21.22 9.64 2.67
C VAL A 44 22.07 9.05 3.77
N LEU A 45 22.28 9.84 4.81
CA LEU A 45 23.18 9.48 5.91
C LEU A 45 22.36 9.21 7.16
N THR A 46 22.74 8.20 7.91
CA THR A 46 22.09 7.84 9.18
C THR A 46 22.68 8.53 10.39
N GLY A 47 23.73 9.34 10.20
CA GLY A 47 24.49 10.00 11.27
C GLY A 47 25.48 9.08 11.98
N GLU A 48 25.67 7.86 11.50
CA GLU A 48 26.72 6.96 11.97
C GLU A 48 28.01 7.25 11.21
N ILE A 49 29.09 7.51 11.96
CA ILE A 49 30.40 7.80 11.39
C ILE A 49 31.22 6.51 11.37
N ASN A 50 31.83 6.22 10.22
CA ASN A 50 32.80 5.14 10.13
C ASN A 50 34.07 5.52 10.90
N GLU A 51 34.41 4.80 11.96
CA GLU A 51 35.57 5.08 12.84
C GLU A 51 36.92 5.02 12.08
N GLU A 52 37.01 4.25 10.99
CA GLU A 52 38.23 4.06 10.22
C GLU A 52 38.44 5.17 9.16
N SER A 53 37.40 5.62 8.50
CA SER A 53 37.47 6.62 7.42
C SER A 53 37.05 8.03 7.84
N GLY A 54 36.31 8.16 8.94
CA GLY A 54 35.71 9.42 9.36
C GLY A 54 34.51 9.86 8.51
N ASP A 55 34.07 9.01 7.56
CA ASP A 55 32.94 9.29 6.67
C ASP A 55 31.63 8.88 7.28
N ASP A 56 30.59 9.65 7.00
CA ASP A 56 29.23 9.28 7.35
C ASP A 56 28.80 7.99 6.64
N THR A 57 28.10 7.12 7.34
CA THR A 57 27.69 5.82 6.85
C THR A 57 26.17 5.68 6.84
N ILE A 58 25.70 4.71 6.07
CA ILE A 58 24.30 4.25 6.11
C ILE A 58 24.30 2.90 6.82
N PHE A 59 23.77 2.85 8.04
CA PHE A 59 23.81 1.64 8.90
C PHE A 59 25.22 1.04 9.02
N GLY A 60 26.23 1.87 9.19
CA GLY A 60 27.61 1.46 9.33
C GLY A 60 28.28 0.95 8.04
N ALA A 61 27.67 1.15 6.89
CA ALA A 61 28.25 0.87 5.57
C ALA A 61 28.48 2.17 4.80
N SER A 62 29.62 2.32 4.14
CA SER A 62 29.86 3.46 3.26
C SER A 62 28.90 3.43 2.06
N PRO A 63 28.56 4.59 1.45
CA PRO A 63 27.75 4.63 0.23
C PRO A 63 28.33 3.74 -0.89
N GLN A 64 29.64 3.62 -0.98
CA GLN A 64 30.30 2.77 -1.99
C GLN A 64 30.10 1.28 -1.70
N GLU A 65 30.18 0.86 -0.44
CA GLU A 65 29.92 -0.54 -0.06
C GLU A 65 28.47 -0.95 -0.33
N ILE A 66 27.52 -0.01 -0.27
CA ILE A 66 26.11 -0.28 -0.60
C ILE A 66 25.92 -0.40 -2.12
N ILE A 67 26.66 0.38 -2.91
CA ILE A 67 26.63 0.30 -4.37
C ILE A 67 27.27 -1.01 -4.84
N ASP A 68 28.35 -1.44 -4.19
CA ASP A 68 29.04 -2.70 -4.44
C ASP A 68 28.36 -3.87 -3.69
N PHE A 69 27.09 -4.13 -4.00
CA PHE A 69 26.28 -5.16 -3.35
C PHE A 69 26.87 -6.59 -3.39
N GLU A 70 28.01 -6.74 -4.05
CA GLU A 70 28.78 -8.01 -4.11
C GLU A 70 29.72 -8.20 -2.91
N SER A 71 29.98 -7.18 -2.08
CA SER A 71 30.85 -7.34 -0.93
C SER A 71 30.19 -8.21 0.14
N GLU A 72 30.87 -9.26 0.58
CA GLU A 72 30.38 -10.14 1.66
C GLU A 72 30.11 -9.37 2.96
N LYS A 73 30.77 -8.24 3.18
CA LYS A 73 30.56 -7.34 4.33
C LYS A 73 29.14 -6.74 4.34
N VAL A 74 28.57 -6.40 3.19
CA VAL A 74 27.19 -5.91 3.09
C VAL A 74 26.21 -7.03 3.35
N LYS A 75 26.48 -8.22 2.81
CA LYS A 75 25.61 -9.40 3.02
C LYS A 75 25.53 -9.83 4.49
N THR A 76 26.63 -9.73 5.24
CA THR A 76 26.67 -10.10 6.67
C THR A 76 26.06 -9.04 7.59
N LYS A 77 26.06 -7.75 7.21
CA LYS A 77 25.43 -6.66 7.98
C LYS A 77 23.90 -6.66 7.84
N PHE A 78 23.36 -7.23 6.77
CA PHE A 78 21.92 -7.45 6.58
C PHE A 78 21.46 -8.76 7.20
N THR A 79 21.62 -8.93 8.52
CA THR A 79 20.90 -9.94 9.30
C THR A 79 19.38 -9.74 9.12
N GLU A 80 18.56 -10.77 9.38
CA GLU A 80 17.10 -10.67 9.19
C GLU A 80 16.49 -9.47 9.93
N GLU A 81 16.99 -9.10 11.10
CA GLU A 81 16.56 -7.93 11.87
C GLU A 81 17.01 -6.61 11.23
N GLY A 82 18.29 -6.46 10.91
CA GLY A 82 18.81 -5.27 10.23
C GLY A 82 18.19 -5.06 8.85
N CYS A 83 17.85 -6.15 8.15
CA CYS A 83 17.13 -6.08 6.88
C CYS A 83 15.71 -5.53 7.02
N LYS A 84 15.06 -5.74 8.17
CA LYS A 84 13.73 -5.20 8.46
C LYS A 84 13.78 -3.70 8.73
N GLU A 85 14.69 -3.24 9.59
CA GLU A 85 14.90 -1.82 9.89
C GLU A 85 15.28 -1.03 8.64
N TYR A 86 16.18 -1.58 7.83
CA TYR A 86 16.58 -0.99 6.56
C TYR A 86 15.40 -0.85 5.58
N LYS A 87 14.56 -1.87 5.43
CA LYS A 87 13.35 -1.82 4.60
C LYS A 87 12.35 -0.77 5.10
N GLU A 88 12.15 -0.66 6.41
CA GLU A 88 11.29 0.37 7.00
C GLU A 88 11.83 1.78 6.76
N PHE A 89 13.14 1.97 6.92
CA PHE A 89 13.81 3.24 6.62
C PHE A 89 13.65 3.60 5.14
N LEU A 90 13.98 2.70 4.21
CA LEU A 90 13.86 2.94 2.78
C LEU A 90 12.41 3.22 2.36
N SER A 91 11.45 2.50 2.91
CA SER A 91 10.03 2.72 2.62
C SER A 91 9.58 4.10 3.09
N THR A 92 10.03 4.53 4.26
CA THR A 92 9.71 5.86 4.82
C THR A 92 10.34 6.97 3.98
N LEU A 93 11.61 6.83 3.64
CA LEU A 93 12.34 7.77 2.80
C LEU A 93 11.73 7.88 1.40
N SER A 94 11.38 6.75 0.81
CA SER A 94 10.74 6.70 -0.51
C SER A 94 9.40 7.44 -0.53
N ILE A 95 8.61 7.31 0.54
CA ILE A 95 7.35 8.05 0.69
C ILE A 95 7.60 9.55 0.85
N TRP A 96 8.63 9.96 1.59
CA TRP A 96 8.96 11.37 1.74
C TRP A 96 9.42 11.98 0.43
N ILE A 97 10.32 11.33 -0.29
CA ILE A 97 10.76 11.75 -1.63
C ILE A 97 9.56 11.89 -2.57
N TYR A 98 8.71 10.87 -2.60
CA TYR A 98 7.50 10.91 -3.42
C TYR A 98 6.59 12.10 -3.06
N ARG A 99 6.32 12.31 -1.77
CA ARG A 99 5.48 13.45 -1.32
C ARG A 99 6.11 14.79 -1.67
N THR A 100 7.41 14.95 -1.47
CA THR A 100 8.16 16.16 -1.81
C THR A 100 8.00 16.48 -3.30
N ILE A 101 8.28 15.52 -4.18
CA ILE A 101 8.16 15.68 -5.63
C ILE A 101 6.69 15.95 -6.02
N SER A 102 5.74 15.27 -5.40
CA SER A 102 4.30 15.43 -5.70
C SER A 102 3.78 16.81 -5.29
N VAL A 103 4.21 17.34 -4.15
CA VAL A 103 3.85 18.71 -3.69
C VAL A 103 4.47 19.75 -4.62
N TYR A 104 5.74 19.61 -4.94
CA TYR A 104 6.45 20.48 -5.87
C TYR A 104 5.74 20.53 -7.24
N LYS A 105 5.35 19.39 -7.77
CA LYS A 105 4.63 19.25 -9.04
C LYS A 105 3.29 19.97 -9.06
N GLN A 106 2.60 20.05 -7.93
CA GLN A 106 1.31 20.76 -7.83
C GLN A 106 1.45 22.28 -7.86
N SER A 107 2.58 22.80 -7.38
CA SER A 107 2.84 24.24 -7.25
C SER A 107 3.72 24.81 -8.37
N HIS A 108 4.48 23.98 -9.08
CA HIS A 108 5.43 24.38 -10.10
C HIS A 108 5.23 23.58 -11.39
N ASN A 109 5.37 24.25 -12.51
CA ASN A 109 5.20 23.64 -13.83
C ASN A 109 6.53 23.67 -14.63
N ASP A 110 7.61 23.27 -13.98
CA ASP A 110 8.97 23.39 -14.49
C ASP A 110 9.46 22.12 -15.19
N ASN A 111 10.45 22.29 -16.08
CA ASN A 111 11.12 21.17 -16.79
C ASN A 111 12.04 20.30 -15.90
N ILE A 112 12.02 20.52 -14.58
CA ILE A 112 12.82 19.76 -13.61
C ILE A 112 12.27 18.37 -13.37
N LEU A 113 10.94 18.20 -13.56
CA LEU A 113 10.27 16.93 -13.36
C LEU A 113 10.04 16.22 -14.69
N GLU A 114 10.54 15.00 -14.78
CA GLU A 114 10.18 14.08 -15.83
C GLU A 114 9.17 13.06 -15.27
N SER A 115 7.97 13.05 -15.83
CA SER A 115 6.95 12.09 -15.41
C SER A 115 6.19 11.56 -16.60
N LYS A 116 5.93 10.27 -16.59
CA LYS A 116 4.97 9.64 -17.47
C LYS A 116 3.86 9.05 -16.63
N GLU A 117 2.71 9.70 -16.68
CA GLU A 117 1.58 9.34 -15.87
C GLU A 117 0.54 8.62 -16.70
N TYR A 118 0.06 7.52 -16.17
CA TYR A 118 -1.07 6.82 -16.75
C TYR A 118 -2.38 7.49 -16.35
N GLN A 119 -3.17 7.85 -17.34
CA GLN A 119 -4.54 8.29 -17.11
C GLN A 119 -5.42 7.06 -16.90
N SER A 120 -5.84 6.83 -15.65
CA SER A 120 -6.85 5.83 -15.35
C SER A 120 -8.23 6.37 -15.73
N GLU A 121 -8.99 5.58 -16.47
CA GLU A 121 -10.41 5.86 -16.77
C GLU A 121 -11.35 5.66 -15.57
N SER A 122 -10.90 5.90 -14.37
CA SER A 122 -11.77 5.84 -13.20
C SER A 122 -12.73 7.04 -13.19
N ARG A 123 -13.89 6.84 -13.80
CA ARG A 123 -15.00 7.79 -13.77
C ARG A 123 -15.46 7.97 -12.31
N GLY A 124 -15.21 9.11 -11.74
CA GLY A 124 -15.85 9.53 -10.49
C GLY A 124 -14.97 9.89 -9.31
N LEU A 125 -13.67 9.66 -9.34
CA LEU A 125 -12.78 10.04 -8.23
C LEU A 125 -12.16 11.43 -8.44
N LYS A 126 -12.37 12.31 -7.47
CA LYS A 126 -11.76 13.67 -7.47
C LYS A 126 -10.22 13.64 -7.30
N GLN A 127 -9.63 12.53 -6.84
CA GLN A 127 -8.20 12.33 -6.75
C GLN A 127 -7.78 11.21 -7.71
N LYS A 128 -7.02 11.56 -8.72
CA LYS A 128 -6.42 10.62 -9.66
C LYS A 128 -5.19 9.99 -9.00
N HIS A 129 -5.24 8.69 -8.74
CA HIS A 129 -4.05 7.91 -8.39
C HIS A 129 -3.42 7.44 -9.70
N ASN A 130 -2.32 8.06 -10.08
CA ASN A 130 -1.74 7.86 -11.42
C ASN A 130 -0.79 6.67 -11.46
N THR A 131 -0.13 6.34 -10.33
CA THR A 131 0.86 5.26 -10.25
C THR A 131 0.47 4.20 -9.22
N LEU A 132 1.12 3.04 -9.25
CA LEU A 132 0.95 2.01 -8.21
C LEU A 132 1.34 2.56 -6.84
N LEU A 133 2.43 3.34 -6.77
CA LEU A 133 2.88 3.95 -5.54
C LEU A 133 1.86 4.93 -4.96
N ASP A 134 1.20 5.74 -5.81
CA ASP A 134 0.08 6.61 -5.39
C ASP A 134 -1.02 5.81 -4.68
N VAL A 135 -1.36 4.65 -5.24
CA VAL A 135 -2.39 3.78 -4.68
C VAL A 135 -1.93 3.18 -3.35
N ILE A 136 -0.68 2.74 -3.26
CA ILE A 136 -0.10 2.17 -2.02
C ILE A 136 -0.10 3.24 -0.91
N ILE A 137 0.34 4.46 -1.23
CA ILE A 137 0.34 5.58 -0.27
C ILE A 137 -1.09 5.92 0.16
N ALA A 138 -2.03 5.98 -0.79
CA ALA A 138 -3.43 6.26 -0.47
C ALA A 138 -4.08 5.17 0.39
N LEU A 139 -3.73 3.90 0.16
CA LEU A 139 -4.14 2.78 1.01
C LEU A 139 -3.57 2.91 2.42
N ARG A 140 -2.29 3.29 2.55
CA ARG A 140 -1.64 3.54 3.83
C ARG A 140 -2.30 4.68 4.60
N ASP A 141 -2.49 5.81 3.95
CA ASP A 141 -3.11 6.99 4.58
C ASP A 141 -4.55 6.70 4.99
N PHE A 142 -5.30 5.97 4.15
CA PHE A 142 -6.65 5.54 4.50
C PHE A 142 -6.65 4.60 5.71
N ASN A 143 -5.75 3.62 5.74
CA ASN A 143 -5.64 2.68 6.87
C ASN A 143 -5.32 3.41 8.17
N ARG A 144 -4.33 4.31 8.15
CA ARG A 144 -3.94 5.10 9.33
C ARG A 144 -5.08 5.95 9.89
N ASN A 145 -5.87 6.55 8.99
CA ASN A 145 -6.94 7.47 9.38
C ASN A 145 -8.27 6.78 9.71
N ASN A 146 -8.42 5.48 9.46
CA ASN A 146 -9.68 4.74 9.59
C ASN A 146 -9.52 3.37 10.27
N GLN A 147 -8.63 3.24 11.25
CA GLN A 147 -8.38 1.98 11.95
C GLN A 147 -9.64 1.41 12.64
N ASP A 148 -10.55 2.27 13.09
CA ASP A 148 -11.79 1.88 13.78
C ASP A 148 -12.96 1.62 12.81
N TYR A 149 -12.70 1.51 11.53
CA TYR A 149 -13.74 1.26 10.56
C TYR A 149 -14.12 -0.23 10.52
N PHE A 150 -15.33 -0.53 10.95
CA PHE A 150 -15.90 -1.88 10.95
C PHE A 150 -17.30 -1.87 10.35
N THR A 151 -17.64 -2.97 9.68
CA THR A 151 -19.03 -3.28 9.31
C THR A 151 -19.66 -4.18 10.37
N PHE A 152 -20.98 -4.07 10.52
CA PHE A 152 -21.71 -4.79 11.54
C PHE A 152 -22.83 -5.63 10.93
N VAL A 153 -23.03 -6.81 11.52
CA VAL A 153 -24.17 -7.67 11.20
C VAL A 153 -25.00 -7.90 12.47
N ALA A 154 -26.30 -8.07 12.29
CA ALA A 154 -27.19 -8.50 13.35
C ALA A 154 -27.22 -10.03 13.39
N LYS A 155 -26.50 -10.64 14.32
CA LYS A 155 -26.56 -12.10 14.55
C LYS A 155 -27.66 -12.42 15.58
N ASN A 156 -28.34 -13.53 15.34
CA ASN A 156 -29.31 -14.07 16.33
C ASN A 156 -28.53 -14.95 17.31
N ILE A 157 -28.72 -14.69 18.59
CA ILE A 157 -28.11 -15.44 19.70
C ILE A 157 -29.19 -15.91 20.65
N HIS A 158 -29.02 -17.08 21.26
CA HIS A 158 -29.98 -17.67 22.20
C HIS A 158 -29.79 -17.21 23.66
N SER A 159 -28.95 -16.23 23.89
CA SER A 159 -28.63 -15.71 25.22
C SER A 159 -28.42 -14.22 25.26
N GLY A 160 -28.66 -13.58 26.39
CA GLY A 160 -28.36 -12.17 26.66
C GLY A 160 -29.59 -11.25 26.65
N TYR A 161 -29.36 -9.98 27.12
CA TYR A 161 -30.41 -8.97 27.31
C TYR A 161 -30.61 -8.05 26.09
N ASN A 162 -30.40 -8.57 24.88
CA ASN A 162 -30.54 -7.79 23.64
C ASN A 162 -31.99 -7.81 23.14
N LYS A 163 -32.30 -7.01 22.12
CA LYS A 163 -33.61 -6.94 21.49
C LYS A 163 -34.07 -8.31 21.00
N ILE A 164 -35.20 -8.79 21.49
CA ILE A 164 -35.78 -10.08 21.14
C ILE A 164 -36.24 -10.07 19.67
N ASN A 165 -35.90 -11.12 18.97
CA ASN A 165 -36.46 -11.41 17.65
C ASN A 165 -37.70 -12.31 17.80
N TRP A 166 -38.86 -11.72 18.03
CA TRP A 166 -40.09 -12.43 18.28
C TRP A 166 -40.45 -13.43 17.18
N ASN A 167 -40.29 -13.05 15.92
CA ASN A 167 -40.58 -13.97 14.81
C ASN A 167 -39.79 -15.27 14.90
N LYS A 168 -38.46 -15.16 15.19
CA LYS A 168 -37.63 -16.36 15.36
C LYS A 168 -37.88 -17.07 16.67
N THR A 169 -38.16 -16.35 17.75
CA THR A 169 -38.52 -16.96 19.04
C THR A 169 -39.78 -17.82 18.90
N ILE A 170 -40.84 -17.30 18.28
CA ILE A 170 -42.09 -18.02 18.10
C ILE A 170 -41.90 -19.25 17.20
N THR A 171 -41.07 -19.18 16.19
CA THR A 171 -40.87 -20.30 15.24
C THR A 171 -39.90 -21.36 15.72
N SER A 172 -38.93 -21.02 16.62
CA SER A 172 -37.86 -21.94 17.02
C SER A 172 -37.87 -22.35 18.50
N ALA A 173 -38.51 -21.59 19.38
CA ALA A 173 -38.54 -21.89 20.81
C ALA A 173 -39.88 -22.55 21.23
N GLN A 174 -39.82 -23.50 22.19
CA GLN A 174 -41.00 -24.09 22.75
C GLN A 174 -41.71 -23.09 23.68
N ALA A 175 -43.00 -22.88 23.44
CA ALA A 175 -43.82 -22.08 24.30
C ALA A 175 -44.43 -22.95 25.41
N ILE A 176 -44.37 -22.49 26.65
CA ILE A 176 -45.12 -23.06 27.76
C ILE A 176 -46.39 -22.22 27.95
N ILE A 177 -47.55 -22.86 27.98
CA ILE A 177 -48.80 -22.13 28.21
C ILE A 177 -48.99 -21.97 29.72
N GLN A 178 -48.96 -20.73 30.18
CA GLN A 178 -49.18 -20.37 31.57
C GLN A 178 -50.37 -19.38 31.64
N SER A 179 -51.39 -19.73 32.35
CA SER A 179 -52.63 -18.91 32.49
C SER A 179 -53.20 -18.45 31.13
N GLY A 180 -53.21 -19.36 30.13
CA GLY A 180 -53.74 -19.08 28.80
C GLY A 180 -52.84 -18.27 27.87
N SER A 181 -51.66 -17.87 28.31
CA SER A 181 -50.69 -17.10 27.51
C SER A 181 -49.41 -17.90 27.25
N PRO A 182 -48.81 -17.80 26.03
CA PRO A 182 -47.57 -18.45 25.74
C PRO A 182 -46.39 -17.72 26.40
N VAL A 183 -45.62 -18.47 27.19
CA VAL A 183 -44.38 -17.99 27.84
C VAL A 183 -43.19 -18.71 27.19
N TYR A 184 -42.23 -17.97 26.74
CA TYR A 184 -41.01 -18.49 26.14
C TYR A 184 -39.85 -18.40 27.14
N ILE A 185 -39.30 -19.54 27.56
CA ILE A 185 -38.15 -19.61 28.48
C ILE A 185 -36.91 -19.22 27.73
N GLU A 186 -36.76 -19.68 26.50
CA GLU A 186 -35.65 -19.34 25.63
C GLU A 186 -36.09 -18.31 24.60
N THR A 187 -35.34 -17.22 24.48
CA THR A 187 -35.61 -16.19 23.51
C THR A 187 -34.45 -16.05 22.51
N VAL A 188 -34.79 -15.83 21.26
CA VAL A 188 -33.79 -15.50 20.22
C VAL A 188 -33.59 -14.00 20.20
N ASN A 189 -32.37 -13.54 20.56
CA ASN A 189 -32.05 -12.14 20.66
C ASN A 189 -31.20 -11.68 19.45
N ARG A 190 -31.39 -10.43 19.04
CA ARG A 190 -30.56 -9.80 18.00
C ARG A 190 -29.40 -9.05 18.64
N LYS A 191 -28.18 -9.47 18.36
CA LYS A 191 -26.97 -8.77 18.78
C LYS A 191 -26.24 -8.21 17.56
N LYS A 192 -25.91 -6.92 17.63
CA LYS A 192 -25.04 -6.29 16.63
C LYS A 192 -23.61 -6.72 16.91
N MET A 193 -22.95 -7.34 15.94
CA MET A 193 -21.58 -7.83 16.04
C MET A 193 -20.76 -7.33 14.85
N VAL A 194 -19.46 -7.19 15.04
CA VAL A 194 -18.55 -6.88 13.93
C VAL A 194 -18.59 -8.02 12.91
N ASN A 195 -18.67 -7.65 11.64
CA ASN A 195 -18.68 -8.61 10.54
C ASN A 195 -17.27 -8.82 10.01
N PHE A 196 -16.56 -9.80 10.53
CA PHE A 196 -15.22 -10.17 10.06
C PHE A 196 -15.23 -10.92 8.71
N ASP A 197 -16.40 -11.38 8.25
CA ASP A 197 -16.57 -12.03 6.94
C ASP A 197 -16.94 -11.03 5.83
N GLU A 198 -16.85 -9.72 6.09
CA GLU A 198 -17.16 -8.69 5.09
C GLU A 198 -16.16 -8.74 3.95
N GLU A 199 -16.61 -9.14 2.78
CA GLU A 199 -15.77 -9.46 1.63
C GLU A 199 -14.85 -8.29 1.21
N LEU A 200 -15.37 -7.06 1.23
CA LEU A 200 -14.57 -5.89 0.87
C LEU A 200 -13.42 -5.66 1.84
N LEU A 201 -13.66 -5.81 3.15
CA LEU A 201 -12.64 -5.64 4.17
C LEU A 201 -11.63 -6.80 4.17
N VAL A 202 -12.10 -8.03 3.89
CA VAL A 202 -11.20 -9.18 3.66
C VAL A 202 -10.26 -8.90 2.49
N ILE A 203 -10.77 -8.41 1.36
CA ILE A 203 -9.94 -8.05 0.20
C ILE A 203 -8.98 -6.91 0.57
N TYR A 204 -9.47 -5.87 1.23
CA TYR A 204 -8.67 -4.71 1.63
C TYR A 204 -7.49 -5.10 2.52
N PHE A 205 -7.73 -5.80 3.62
CA PHE A 205 -6.65 -6.24 4.50
C PHE A 205 -5.71 -7.26 3.86
N SER A 206 -6.23 -8.08 2.93
CA SER A 206 -5.39 -8.99 2.14
C SER A 206 -4.45 -8.22 1.21
N ILE A 207 -4.91 -7.13 0.60
CA ILE A 207 -4.06 -6.24 -0.20
C ILE A 207 -2.98 -5.59 0.67
N LEU A 208 -3.34 -5.06 1.85
CA LEU A 208 -2.35 -4.48 2.77
C LEU A 208 -1.29 -5.50 3.20
N ASN A 209 -1.72 -6.74 3.49
CA ASN A 209 -0.79 -7.82 3.80
C ASN A 209 0.13 -8.15 2.60
N TYR A 210 -0.43 -8.22 1.40
CA TYR A 210 0.34 -8.46 0.18
C TYR A 210 1.39 -7.36 -0.05
N ILE A 211 1.00 -6.09 0.09
CA ILE A 211 1.93 -4.96 -0.06
C ILE A 211 3.05 -5.02 0.99
N ARG A 212 2.72 -5.38 2.23
CA ARG A 212 3.72 -5.56 3.29
C ARG A 212 4.74 -6.63 2.95
N GLU A 213 4.27 -7.81 2.50
CA GLU A 213 5.15 -8.95 2.20
C GLU A 213 5.94 -8.76 0.89
N THR A 214 5.35 -8.09 -0.11
CA THR A 214 5.95 -7.98 -1.45
C THR A 214 6.78 -6.70 -1.60
N HIS A 215 6.24 -5.57 -1.13
CA HIS A 215 6.87 -4.25 -1.33
C HIS A 215 7.52 -3.69 -0.06
N GLY A 216 7.46 -4.42 1.07
CA GLY A 216 8.14 -4.03 2.31
C GLY A 216 7.54 -2.83 3.05
N PHE A 217 6.36 -2.32 2.65
CA PHE A 217 5.70 -1.23 3.37
C PHE A 217 5.06 -1.73 4.67
N SER A 218 5.24 -0.97 5.76
CA SER A 218 4.62 -1.30 7.04
C SER A 218 3.16 -0.87 7.08
N PHE A 219 2.26 -1.79 7.45
CA PHE A 219 0.84 -1.55 7.65
C PHE A 219 0.33 -2.21 8.92
N GLU A 220 -0.57 -1.54 9.61
CA GLU A 220 -1.38 -2.16 10.65
C GLU A 220 -2.51 -2.96 9.99
N ILE A 221 -2.52 -4.26 10.23
CA ILE A 221 -3.47 -5.19 9.62
C ILE A 221 -4.33 -5.80 10.71
N ASN A 222 -5.64 -5.76 10.54
CA ASN A 222 -6.54 -6.45 11.43
C ASN A 222 -6.56 -7.95 11.11
N ILE A 223 -5.86 -8.73 11.93
CA ILE A 223 -5.69 -10.18 11.79
C ILE A 223 -6.98 -11.00 12.07
N GLN A 224 -8.03 -10.37 12.60
CA GLN A 224 -9.32 -11.06 12.84
C GLN A 224 -10.08 -11.33 11.53
N TYR A 225 -9.74 -10.64 10.45
CA TYR A 225 -10.29 -10.92 9.12
C TYR A 225 -9.59 -12.15 8.51
N PRO A 226 -10.35 -13.04 7.83
CA PRO A 226 -9.79 -14.21 7.13
C PRO A 226 -9.06 -13.75 5.86
N LEU A 227 -7.75 -13.51 5.97
CA LEU A 227 -6.94 -12.98 4.88
C LEU A 227 -6.78 -14.00 3.75
N ILE A 228 -6.82 -13.51 2.51
CA ILE A 228 -6.46 -14.26 1.32
C ILE A 228 -4.93 -14.41 1.30
N SER A 229 -4.41 -15.62 1.10
CA SER A 229 -2.97 -15.82 1.04
C SER A 229 -2.33 -15.01 -0.09
N CYS A 230 -1.11 -14.50 0.12
CA CYS A 230 -0.37 -13.69 -0.86
C CYS A 230 -0.20 -14.44 -2.20
N GLU A 231 0.03 -15.75 -2.15
CA GLU A 231 0.13 -16.58 -3.35
C GLU A 231 -1.18 -16.61 -4.16
N LYS A 232 -2.32 -16.82 -3.50
CA LYS A 232 -3.64 -16.82 -4.14
C LYS A 232 -3.98 -15.43 -4.70
N LEU A 233 -3.63 -14.38 -3.96
CA LEU A 233 -3.82 -13.00 -4.38
C LEU A 233 -3.02 -12.70 -5.63
N LYS A 234 -1.73 -13.07 -5.67
CA LYS A 234 -0.86 -12.91 -6.84
C LYS A 234 -1.33 -13.71 -8.05
N LYS A 235 -1.57 -15.02 -7.89
CA LYS A 235 -1.91 -15.91 -9.00
C LYS A 235 -3.31 -15.69 -9.56
N SER A 236 -4.30 -15.48 -8.70
CA SER A 236 -5.71 -15.46 -9.11
C SER A 236 -6.28 -14.05 -9.17
N TYR A 237 -6.12 -13.26 -8.12
CA TYR A 237 -6.73 -11.93 -8.04
C TYR A 237 -6.04 -10.94 -8.97
N ILE A 238 -4.71 -10.95 -9.00
CA ILE A 238 -3.90 -10.11 -9.90
C ILE A 238 -3.77 -10.81 -11.26
N GLY A 239 -3.10 -11.95 -11.33
CA GLY A 239 -2.71 -12.58 -12.59
C GLY A 239 -3.88 -12.96 -13.51
N ARG A 240 -5.05 -13.35 -12.98
CA ARG A 240 -6.26 -13.64 -13.76
C ARG A 240 -7.28 -12.51 -13.74
N ASN A 241 -6.93 -11.35 -13.19
CA ASN A 241 -7.81 -10.19 -13.04
C ASN A 241 -9.13 -10.51 -12.27
N LEU A 242 -9.08 -11.48 -11.37
CA LEU A 242 -10.25 -11.85 -10.56
C LEU A 242 -10.61 -10.74 -9.59
N GLY A 243 -9.62 -10.00 -9.05
CA GLY A 243 -9.81 -8.91 -8.11
C GLY A 243 -10.72 -7.82 -8.66
N CYS A 244 -10.41 -7.27 -9.82
CA CYS A 244 -11.24 -6.25 -10.46
C CYS A 244 -12.64 -6.77 -10.79
N ARG A 245 -12.74 -8.01 -11.29
CA ARG A 245 -14.04 -8.62 -11.62
C ARG A 245 -14.90 -8.79 -10.37
N ARG A 246 -14.32 -9.30 -9.29
CA ARG A 246 -15.03 -9.53 -8.03
C ARG A 246 -15.48 -8.23 -7.39
N LEU A 247 -14.62 -7.21 -7.35
CA LEU A 247 -14.96 -5.89 -6.85
C LEU A 247 -16.12 -5.26 -7.63
N LYS A 248 -16.15 -5.37 -8.96
CA LYS A 248 -17.29 -4.92 -9.78
C LYS A 248 -18.60 -5.61 -9.39
N GLN A 249 -18.56 -6.93 -9.11
CA GLN A 249 -19.73 -7.71 -8.72
C GLN A 249 -20.30 -7.29 -7.37
N ILE A 250 -19.45 -6.87 -6.43
CA ILE A 250 -19.91 -6.54 -5.06
C ILE A 250 -20.18 -5.04 -4.85
N LYS A 251 -19.86 -4.18 -5.81
CA LYS A 251 -19.97 -2.71 -5.67
C LYS A 251 -21.36 -2.24 -5.23
N TYR A 252 -22.41 -2.89 -5.73
CA TYR A 252 -23.79 -2.51 -5.42
C TYR A 252 -24.18 -2.67 -3.93
N LYS A 253 -23.37 -3.38 -3.14
CA LYS A 253 -23.60 -3.58 -1.70
C LYS A 253 -23.20 -2.37 -0.86
N TYR A 254 -22.42 -1.45 -1.41
CA TYR A 254 -21.77 -0.38 -0.67
C TYR A 254 -22.31 0.98 -1.07
N PHE A 255 -22.75 1.75 -0.06
CA PHE A 255 -23.34 3.08 -0.23
C PHE A 255 -22.66 4.14 0.63
N SER A 256 -21.89 3.75 1.66
CA SER A 256 -21.14 4.70 2.49
C SER A 256 -19.87 5.18 1.79
N ASP A 257 -19.55 6.47 1.95
CA ASP A 257 -18.35 7.07 1.34
C ASP A 257 -17.07 6.32 1.71
N LYS A 258 -16.96 5.87 2.97
CA LYS A 258 -15.81 5.08 3.41
C LYS A 258 -15.71 3.74 2.70
N ALA A 259 -16.81 3.01 2.56
CA ALA A 259 -16.81 1.74 1.85
C ALA A 259 -16.53 1.91 0.36
N LEU A 260 -17.10 2.94 -0.27
CA LEU A 260 -16.83 3.28 -1.66
C LEU A 260 -15.37 3.66 -1.85
N ARG A 261 -14.79 4.42 -0.92
CA ARG A 261 -13.35 4.76 -0.96
C ARG A 261 -12.46 3.53 -0.86
N ILE A 262 -12.74 2.59 0.06
CA ILE A 262 -12.03 1.30 0.14
C ILE A 262 -12.16 0.54 -1.17
N TRP A 263 -13.37 0.46 -1.71
CA TRP A 263 -13.63 -0.22 -2.98
C TRP A 263 -12.79 0.37 -4.11
N ASP A 264 -12.77 1.69 -4.24
CA ASP A 264 -12.02 2.41 -5.28
C ASP A 264 -10.50 2.16 -5.16
N LEU A 265 -9.96 2.22 -3.93
CA LEU A 265 -8.53 1.95 -3.69
C LEU A 265 -8.16 0.50 -4.01
N CYS A 266 -8.98 -0.47 -3.58
CA CYS A 266 -8.76 -1.87 -3.88
C CYS A 266 -8.84 -2.13 -5.40
N TYR A 267 -9.79 -1.50 -6.08
CA TYR A 267 -9.95 -1.62 -7.53
C TYR A 267 -8.75 -1.04 -8.27
N ALA A 268 -8.30 0.17 -7.88
CA ALA A 268 -7.13 0.81 -8.47
C ALA A 268 -5.88 -0.04 -8.27
N PHE A 269 -5.69 -0.65 -7.08
CA PHE A 269 -4.57 -1.53 -6.81
C PHE A 269 -4.56 -2.75 -7.75
N PHE A 270 -5.66 -3.49 -7.85
CA PHE A 270 -5.71 -4.66 -8.73
C PHE A 270 -5.58 -4.30 -10.21
N ASP A 271 -6.15 -3.19 -10.65
CA ASP A 271 -6.04 -2.75 -12.04
C ASP A 271 -4.60 -2.41 -12.41
N ARG A 272 -3.86 -1.75 -11.50
CA ARG A 272 -2.45 -1.42 -11.68
C ARG A 272 -1.56 -2.66 -11.68
N GLU A 273 -1.64 -3.46 -10.64
CA GLU A 273 -0.88 -4.70 -10.54
C GLU A 273 -1.13 -5.64 -11.73
N TYR A 274 -2.38 -5.77 -12.18
CA TYR A 274 -2.71 -6.57 -13.36
C TYR A 274 -2.05 -6.03 -14.63
N LYS A 275 -2.08 -4.71 -14.84
CA LYS A 275 -1.46 -4.08 -16.03
C LYS A 275 0.04 -4.26 -16.03
N ILE A 276 0.67 -4.11 -14.87
CA ILE A 276 2.09 -4.37 -14.67
C ILE A 276 2.41 -5.83 -15.01
N ALA A 277 1.66 -6.79 -14.44
CA ALA A 277 1.88 -8.22 -14.65
C ALA A 277 1.74 -8.64 -16.12
N MET A 278 0.88 -7.94 -16.89
CA MET A 278 0.66 -8.22 -18.32
C MET A 278 1.61 -7.46 -19.26
N ASN A 279 2.64 -6.80 -18.75
CA ASN A 279 3.56 -5.94 -19.52
C ASN A 279 2.86 -4.89 -20.40
N ARG A 280 1.60 -4.55 -20.09
CA ARG A 280 0.81 -3.58 -20.87
C ARG A 280 1.14 -2.14 -20.53
N GLN A 281 1.87 -1.93 -19.41
CA GLN A 281 2.33 -0.62 -19.00
C GLN A 281 3.65 -0.75 -18.24
N SER A 282 4.63 -0.11 -18.77
CA SER A 282 6.00 -0.20 -18.29
C SER A 282 6.62 1.15 -18.02
N GLU A 283 5.83 2.18 -17.91
CA GLU A 283 6.35 3.55 -17.94
C GLU A 283 5.72 4.42 -16.85
N ASP A 284 5.47 3.83 -15.67
CA ASP A 284 5.17 4.60 -14.47
C ASP A 284 6.48 5.08 -13.86
N TYR A 285 6.83 6.33 -14.07
CA TYR A 285 7.97 6.95 -13.41
C TYR A 285 7.67 8.40 -13.00
N LEU A 286 8.33 8.82 -11.94
CA LEU A 286 8.38 10.19 -11.48
C LEU A 286 9.80 10.47 -11.03
N LEU A 287 10.52 11.25 -11.81
CA LEU A 287 11.94 11.53 -11.63
C LEU A 287 12.18 13.03 -11.57
N ALA A 288 12.92 13.46 -10.58
CA ALA A 288 13.37 14.83 -10.41
C ALA A 288 14.84 14.97 -10.83
N LYS A 289 15.12 15.90 -11.72
CA LYS A 289 16.45 16.11 -12.27
C LYS A 289 17.35 16.90 -11.30
N ASP A 290 16.76 17.86 -10.59
CA ASP A 290 17.40 18.71 -9.59
C ASP A 290 16.65 18.62 -8.27
N PHE A 291 16.86 17.50 -7.56
CA PHE A 291 16.17 17.27 -6.30
C PHE A 291 16.59 18.26 -5.20
N GLU A 292 17.83 18.76 -5.25
CA GLU A 292 18.31 19.79 -4.34
C GLU A 292 17.42 21.03 -4.37
N HIS A 293 17.11 21.53 -5.57
CA HIS A 293 16.20 22.68 -5.72
C HIS A 293 14.79 22.40 -5.20
N ILE A 294 14.25 21.20 -5.46
CA ILE A 294 12.95 20.81 -4.94
C ILE A 294 12.95 20.79 -3.40
N PHE A 295 14.03 20.31 -2.81
CA PHE A 295 14.20 20.25 -1.36
C PHE A 295 14.32 21.65 -0.74
N GLU A 296 15.09 22.56 -1.37
CA GLU A 296 15.19 23.96 -0.94
C GLU A 296 13.84 24.68 -0.95
N VAL A 297 13.09 24.57 -2.06
CA VAL A 297 11.74 25.15 -2.16
C VAL A 297 10.81 24.60 -1.08
N MET A 298 10.93 23.32 -0.75
CA MET A 298 10.13 22.71 0.31
C MET A 298 10.49 23.27 1.69
N ILE A 299 11.77 23.44 1.99
CA ILE A 299 12.23 24.06 3.25
C ILE A 299 11.74 25.49 3.35
N ASP A 300 11.89 26.28 2.29
CA ASP A 300 11.41 27.66 2.27
C ASP A 300 9.91 27.76 2.52
N THR A 301 9.13 26.84 1.98
CA THR A 301 7.67 26.79 2.21
C THR A 301 7.29 26.40 3.63
N LEU A 302 8.16 25.65 4.34
CA LEU A 302 7.91 25.24 5.73
C LEU A 302 8.37 26.30 6.75
N VAL A 303 9.31 27.18 6.37
CA VAL A 303 9.91 28.20 7.25
C VAL A 303 9.21 29.57 7.07
N SER A 304 8.55 29.81 5.95
CA SER A 304 7.77 31.01 5.67
C SER A 304 6.33 30.91 6.24
#